data_d914fb8533e7baf77639df042925a661
#
_entry.id   d914fb8533e7baf77639df042925a661
#
_cell.length_a   1.000
_cell.length_b   1.000
_cell.length_c   1.000
_cell.angle_alpha   90.00
_cell.angle_beta   90.00
_cell.angle_gamma   90.00
#
_symmetry.space_group_name_H-M   'P 1'
#
loop_
_entity.id
_entity.type
_entity.pdbx_description
1 polymer ?
#
loop_
_entity_poly.entity_id
_entity_poly.type
_entity_poly.pdbx_seq_one_letter_code
_entity_poly.pdbx_strand_id
1 'polypeptide(L)'
;NNKCDNVKHRTKEKEFRQTAGGKKSLYNYERVQDANRVIFVEGEMDALAVYEAGIEEVTTLPDGAPPNVTYKENDRRFGCLATHPLRASQIILFCDDDDAGTNLRKELVHRYGKEKCWYVRPPHGCKDANDVLLKHGPNKLKDLIDNPIPYPVDGLYTASRYATDVIDLYHGKYDRPISIGFPSLDKIYKVMKGTFHVWTGIPNHGKSTFLDQCLIELSKNQNWKFAVFSPEHSSKMHIRRIASMYIGKPFESGYNNRMTEDELKEAVNWIHQHFFFI
;
A
#
# COMPACT_ATOMS: atom_id res chain seq x y z
N ASN A 1 -31.53 19.59 -30.15
CA ASN A 1 -32.78 19.22 -29.44
C ASN A 1 -32.44 19.11 -27.94
N ASN A 2 -32.57 20.22 -27.21
CA ASN A 2 -32.43 20.23 -25.73
C ASN A 2 -33.66 19.55 -25.13
N LYS A 3 -33.67 18.21 -25.12
CA LYS A 3 -34.71 17.44 -24.44
C LYS A 3 -34.22 17.11 -23.05
N CYS A 4 -34.94 17.57 -22.02
CA CYS A 4 -34.64 17.25 -20.64
C CYS A 4 -34.97 15.75 -20.40
N ASP A 5 -33.98 14.92 -20.12
CA ASP A 5 -34.15 13.48 -19.94
C ASP A 5 -34.62 13.10 -18.52
N ASN A 6 -34.30 13.93 -17.53
CA ASN A 6 -34.70 13.71 -16.15
C ASN A 6 -34.69 15.05 -15.38
N VAL A 7 -35.55 15.15 -14.37
CA VAL A 7 -35.57 16.28 -13.42
C VAL A 7 -35.49 15.72 -12.03
N LYS A 8 -34.54 16.24 -11.25
CA LYS A 8 -34.37 15.93 -9.84
C LYS A 8 -34.90 17.09 -9.00
N HIS A 9 -35.87 16.83 -8.16
CA HIS A 9 -36.48 17.79 -7.26
C HIS A 9 -35.92 17.61 -5.87
N ARG A 10 -35.63 18.72 -5.18
CA ARG A 10 -35.20 18.73 -3.77
C ARG A 10 -36.18 19.58 -2.98
N THR A 11 -36.72 19.03 -1.89
CA THR A 11 -37.54 19.79 -0.92
C THR A 11 -36.65 20.59 0.04
N LYS A 12 -37.25 21.49 0.81
CA LYS A 12 -36.55 22.23 1.87
C LYS A 12 -36.00 21.30 2.96
N GLU A 13 -36.67 20.16 3.18
CA GLU A 13 -36.29 19.12 4.14
C GLU A 13 -35.22 18.17 3.60
N LYS A 14 -34.64 18.48 2.43
CA LYS A 14 -33.62 17.68 1.74
C LYS A 14 -34.12 16.30 1.24
N GLU A 15 -35.41 16.15 0.99
CA GLU A 15 -35.94 14.98 0.28
C GLU A 15 -35.71 15.14 -1.22
N PHE A 16 -35.25 14.08 -1.88
CA PHE A 16 -34.98 14.06 -3.32
C PHE A 16 -35.99 13.18 -4.05
N ARG A 17 -36.54 13.68 -5.14
CA ARG A 17 -37.41 12.92 -6.06
C ARG A 17 -36.96 13.14 -7.48
N GLN A 18 -36.98 12.09 -8.27
CA GLN A 18 -36.69 12.15 -9.71
C GLN A 18 -37.97 11.89 -10.53
N THR A 19 -38.01 12.38 -11.76
CA THR A 19 -39.13 12.12 -12.68
C THR A 19 -39.33 10.63 -12.86
N ALA A 20 -40.57 10.14 -12.69
CA ALA A 20 -40.89 8.75 -12.88
C ALA A 20 -40.59 8.32 -14.32
N GLY A 21 -39.78 7.27 -14.51
CA GLY A 21 -39.34 6.81 -15.83
C GLY A 21 -38.25 7.67 -16.49
N GLY A 22 -37.74 8.70 -15.80
CA GLY A 22 -36.62 9.50 -16.29
C GLY A 22 -35.33 8.67 -16.41
N LYS A 23 -34.54 8.92 -17.45
CA LYS A 23 -33.26 8.26 -17.65
C LYS A 23 -32.24 8.75 -16.59
N LYS A 24 -31.61 7.82 -15.94
CA LYS A 24 -30.48 8.14 -15.05
C LYS A 24 -29.24 8.45 -15.90
N SER A 25 -28.86 9.71 -15.96
CA SER A 25 -27.67 10.21 -16.67
C SER A 25 -26.74 10.94 -15.71
N LEU A 26 -25.49 11.10 -16.09
CA LEU A 26 -24.60 12.01 -15.39
C LEU A 26 -25.11 13.44 -15.51
N TYR A 27 -25.03 14.18 -14.42
CA TYR A 27 -25.31 15.62 -14.46
C TYR A 27 -24.32 16.32 -15.40
N ASN A 28 -24.79 17.29 -16.19
CA ASN A 28 -23.97 18.07 -17.11
C ASN A 28 -23.15 17.22 -18.12
N TYR A 29 -23.69 16.07 -18.56
CA TYR A 29 -22.97 15.12 -19.42
C TYR A 29 -22.47 15.73 -20.72
N GLU A 30 -23.22 16.61 -21.36
CA GLU A 30 -22.83 17.26 -22.61
C GLU A 30 -21.50 18.02 -22.51
N ARG A 31 -21.18 18.57 -21.34
CA ARG A 31 -19.93 19.31 -21.12
C ARG A 31 -18.75 18.39 -20.76
N VAL A 32 -19.03 17.23 -20.17
CA VAL A 32 -17.96 16.36 -19.63
C VAL A 32 -17.63 15.17 -20.54
N GLN A 33 -18.49 14.78 -21.49
CA GLN A 33 -18.32 13.58 -22.31
C GLN A 33 -16.99 13.52 -23.08
N ASP A 34 -16.56 14.66 -23.63
CA ASP A 34 -15.35 14.77 -24.44
C ASP A 34 -14.24 15.60 -23.77
N ALA A 35 -14.45 15.99 -22.50
CA ALA A 35 -13.48 16.74 -21.75
C ALA A 35 -12.28 15.87 -21.37
N ASN A 36 -11.07 16.42 -21.48
CA ASN A 36 -9.84 15.72 -21.08
C ASN A 36 -9.67 15.64 -19.56
N ARG A 37 -10.25 16.60 -18.83
CA ARG A 37 -10.27 16.71 -17.37
C ARG A 37 -11.70 16.83 -16.91
N VAL A 38 -12.14 16.02 -15.95
CA VAL A 38 -13.49 16.02 -15.40
C VAL A 38 -13.44 16.06 -13.88
N ILE A 39 -14.21 16.96 -13.29
CA ILE A 39 -14.40 17.05 -11.84
C ILE A 39 -15.64 16.27 -11.46
N PHE A 40 -15.48 15.31 -10.57
CA PHE A 40 -16.57 14.51 -9.99
C PHE A 40 -16.85 15.00 -8.57
N VAL A 41 -18.07 15.43 -8.32
CA VAL A 41 -18.56 15.87 -6.99
C VAL A 41 -19.69 14.97 -6.52
N GLU A 42 -20.10 15.07 -5.25
CA GLU A 42 -21.12 14.20 -4.70
C GLU A 42 -22.56 14.60 -5.14
N GLY A 43 -22.85 15.89 -5.17
CA GLY A 43 -24.17 16.39 -5.44
C GLY A 43 -24.22 17.57 -6.44
N GLU A 44 -25.43 17.85 -6.92
CA GLU A 44 -25.65 18.93 -7.90
C GLU A 44 -25.33 20.32 -7.33
N MET A 45 -25.48 20.53 -6.01
CA MET A 45 -25.14 21.81 -5.38
C MET A 45 -23.63 22.04 -5.38
N ASP A 46 -22.84 21.00 -5.20
CA ASP A 46 -21.39 21.05 -5.32
C ASP A 46 -20.95 21.30 -6.77
N ALA A 47 -21.66 20.68 -7.73
CA ALA A 47 -21.41 20.93 -9.13
C ALA A 47 -21.67 22.40 -9.49
N LEU A 48 -22.74 23.01 -8.96
CA LEU A 48 -23.03 24.43 -9.16
C LEU A 48 -21.97 25.32 -8.48
N ALA A 49 -21.47 24.93 -7.30
CA ALA A 49 -20.39 25.65 -6.63
C ALA A 49 -19.09 25.64 -7.46
N VAL A 50 -18.75 24.50 -8.06
CA VAL A 50 -17.58 24.35 -8.95
C VAL A 50 -17.80 25.20 -10.24
N TYR A 51 -19.02 25.19 -10.78
CA TYR A 51 -19.36 26.02 -11.93
C TYR A 51 -19.22 27.51 -11.62
N GLU A 52 -19.69 27.97 -10.45
CA GLU A 52 -19.54 29.35 -9.99
C GLU A 52 -18.05 29.73 -9.83
N ALA A 53 -17.17 28.79 -9.53
CA ALA A 53 -15.73 29.00 -9.53
C ALA A 53 -15.11 29.06 -10.94
N GLY A 54 -15.91 29.01 -12.00
CA GLY A 54 -15.49 29.12 -13.40
C GLY A 54 -14.96 27.82 -14.00
N ILE A 55 -15.41 26.65 -13.50
CA ILE A 55 -15.05 25.34 -14.04
C ILE A 55 -16.33 24.66 -14.55
N GLU A 56 -16.41 24.44 -15.86
CA GLU A 56 -17.60 23.89 -16.50
C GLU A 56 -17.60 22.35 -16.58
N GLU A 57 -16.44 21.71 -16.54
CA GLU A 57 -16.26 20.25 -16.72
C GLU A 57 -16.49 19.49 -15.39
N VAL A 58 -17.64 19.74 -14.77
CA VAL A 58 -18.05 19.14 -13.50
C VAL A 58 -19.28 18.27 -13.67
N THR A 59 -19.30 17.14 -12.98
CA THR A 59 -20.41 16.17 -13.00
C THR A 59 -20.64 15.54 -11.63
N THR A 60 -21.81 14.91 -11.49
CA THR A 60 -22.18 14.06 -10.34
C THR A 60 -23.06 12.90 -10.79
N LEU A 61 -23.14 11.86 -9.94
CA LEU A 61 -24.03 10.74 -10.12
C LEU A 61 -25.49 11.13 -9.82
N PRO A 62 -26.47 10.55 -10.54
CA PRO A 62 -27.89 10.87 -10.33
C PRO A 62 -28.41 10.49 -8.95
N ASP A 63 -27.84 9.47 -8.33
CA ASP A 63 -28.26 8.95 -7.01
C ASP A 63 -27.32 9.39 -5.86
N GLY A 64 -26.28 10.21 -6.14
CA GLY A 64 -25.30 10.66 -5.16
C GLY A 64 -24.34 9.56 -4.69
N ALA A 65 -23.74 9.72 -3.52
CA ALA A 65 -22.77 8.78 -2.96
C ALA A 65 -23.43 7.48 -2.44
N PRO A 66 -22.77 6.33 -2.62
CA PRO A 66 -23.28 5.06 -2.12
C PRO A 66 -23.00 4.90 -0.62
N PRO A 67 -23.92 4.26 0.15
CA PRO A 67 -23.71 4.03 1.58
C PRO A 67 -22.59 3.02 1.86
N ASN A 68 -22.25 2.17 0.91
CA ASN A 68 -21.19 1.16 1.01
C ASN A 68 -20.53 0.90 -0.35
N VAL A 69 -19.31 0.40 -0.30
CA VAL A 69 -18.53 -0.01 -1.48
C VAL A 69 -18.89 -1.45 -1.85
N THR A 70 -19.08 -1.72 -3.13
CA THR A 70 -19.39 -3.08 -3.65
C THR A 70 -18.34 -3.58 -4.65
N TYR A 71 -17.70 -2.68 -5.39
CA TYR A 71 -16.78 -2.95 -6.50
C TYR A 71 -17.40 -3.82 -7.63
N LYS A 72 -18.75 -3.89 -7.70
CA LYS A 72 -19.43 -4.66 -8.74
C LYS A 72 -19.61 -3.81 -10.00
N GLU A 73 -19.19 -4.32 -11.14
CA GLU A 73 -19.35 -3.64 -12.44
C GLU A 73 -20.81 -3.37 -12.77
N ASN A 74 -21.70 -4.32 -12.46
CA ASN A 74 -23.15 -4.23 -12.74
C ASN A 74 -23.96 -3.55 -11.63
N ASP A 75 -23.32 -2.79 -10.73
CA ASP A 75 -24.04 -2.02 -9.71
C ASP A 75 -24.90 -0.94 -10.37
N ARG A 76 -26.21 -1.03 -10.19
CA ARG A 76 -27.20 -0.14 -10.82
C ARG A 76 -27.01 1.34 -10.47
N ARG A 77 -26.41 1.64 -9.34
CA ARG A 77 -26.09 3.03 -8.91
C ARG A 77 -25.11 3.71 -9.86
N PHE A 78 -24.25 2.93 -10.48
CA PHE A 78 -23.23 3.38 -11.44
C PHE A 78 -23.55 3.03 -12.89
N GLY A 79 -24.75 2.51 -13.17
CA GLY A 79 -25.16 2.10 -14.52
C GLY A 79 -25.11 3.24 -15.55
N CYS A 80 -25.27 4.48 -15.08
CA CYS A 80 -25.13 5.65 -15.94
C CYS A 80 -23.71 5.81 -16.52
N LEU A 81 -22.65 5.34 -15.83
CA LEU A 81 -21.28 5.42 -16.34
C LEU A 81 -21.05 4.54 -17.57
N ALA A 82 -21.77 3.40 -17.69
CA ALA A 82 -21.70 2.54 -18.86
C ALA A 82 -22.43 3.15 -20.06
N THR A 83 -23.56 3.85 -19.83
CA THR A 83 -24.36 4.50 -20.89
C THR A 83 -23.86 5.90 -21.25
N HIS A 84 -23.10 6.52 -20.36
CA HIS A 84 -22.53 7.86 -20.49
C HIS A 84 -21.02 7.82 -20.17
N PRO A 85 -20.19 7.17 -21.02
CA PRO A 85 -18.77 7.03 -20.78
C PRO A 85 -18.06 8.38 -20.87
N LEU A 86 -17.12 8.62 -19.97
CA LEU A 86 -16.22 9.79 -19.99
C LEU A 86 -14.91 9.40 -20.68
N ARG A 87 -14.45 10.26 -21.58
CA ARG A 87 -13.17 10.08 -22.31
C ARG A 87 -11.99 10.75 -21.62
N ALA A 88 -12.21 11.29 -20.43
CA ALA A 88 -11.20 12.03 -19.69
C ALA A 88 -9.97 11.20 -19.39
N SER A 89 -8.80 11.80 -19.55
CA SER A 89 -7.52 11.27 -19.08
C SER A 89 -7.26 11.62 -17.60
N GLN A 90 -7.99 12.63 -17.07
CA GLN A 90 -7.89 13.08 -15.70
C GLN A 90 -9.26 13.19 -15.05
N ILE A 91 -9.49 12.42 -13.99
CA ILE A 91 -10.69 12.45 -13.16
C ILE A 91 -10.33 13.01 -11.79
N ILE A 92 -10.87 14.16 -11.45
CA ILE A 92 -10.64 14.81 -10.16
C ILE A 92 -11.85 14.57 -9.27
N LEU A 93 -11.64 13.89 -8.16
CA LEU A 93 -12.67 13.48 -7.21
C LEU A 93 -12.72 14.49 -6.06
N PHE A 94 -13.75 15.31 -6.03
CA PHE A 94 -14.03 16.22 -4.94
C PHE A 94 -15.31 15.76 -4.21
N CYS A 95 -15.20 14.60 -3.53
CA CYS A 95 -16.27 14.02 -2.73
C CYS A 95 -16.24 14.60 -1.31
N ASP A 96 -17.38 14.50 -0.62
CA ASP A 96 -17.53 14.94 0.76
C ASP A 96 -16.51 14.29 1.70
N ASP A 97 -16.15 14.99 2.76
CA ASP A 97 -15.21 14.48 3.78
C ASP A 97 -15.95 13.67 4.85
N ASP A 98 -16.70 12.66 4.38
CA ASP A 98 -17.41 11.68 5.21
C ASP A 98 -17.31 10.26 4.63
N ASP A 99 -17.97 9.29 5.28
CA ASP A 99 -17.95 7.89 4.87
C ASP A 99 -18.57 7.66 3.49
N ALA A 100 -19.66 8.37 3.16
CA ALA A 100 -20.35 8.25 1.87
C ALA A 100 -19.47 8.79 0.73
N GLY A 101 -18.88 9.97 0.90
CA GLY A 101 -17.94 10.55 -0.06
C GLY A 101 -16.67 9.71 -0.22
N THR A 102 -16.19 9.11 0.86
CA THR A 102 -15.08 8.13 0.81
C THR A 102 -15.46 6.89 0.00
N ASN A 103 -16.67 6.36 0.16
CA ASN A 103 -17.16 5.22 -0.60
C ASN A 103 -17.33 5.56 -2.09
N LEU A 104 -17.88 6.73 -2.40
CA LEU A 104 -18.00 7.22 -3.78
C LEU A 104 -16.63 7.30 -4.45
N ARG A 105 -15.64 7.89 -3.76
CA ARG A 105 -14.27 8.01 -4.26
C ARG A 105 -13.66 6.64 -4.58
N LYS A 106 -13.78 5.66 -3.67
CA LYS A 106 -13.29 4.29 -3.87
C LYS A 106 -13.95 3.62 -5.08
N GLU A 107 -15.25 3.75 -5.25
CA GLU A 107 -16.01 3.19 -6.36
C GLU A 107 -15.63 3.81 -7.71
N LEU A 108 -15.45 5.13 -7.78
CA LEU A 108 -15.02 5.81 -8.99
C LEU A 108 -13.56 5.46 -9.35
N VAL A 109 -12.68 5.40 -8.36
CA VAL A 109 -11.30 4.96 -8.58
C VAL A 109 -11.21 3.52 -9.09
N HIS A 110 -12.07 2.62 -8.59
CA HIS A 110 -12.13 1.25 -9.09
C HIS A 110 -12.54 1.19 -10.57
N ARG A 111 -13.46 2.05 -11.01
CA ARG A 111 -13.99 2.07 -12.38
C ARG A 111 -13.11 2.78 -13.38
N TYR A 112 -12.46 3.87 -12.99
CA TYR A 112 -11.63 4.67 -13.89
C TYR A 112 -10.14 4.32 -13.85
N GLY A 113 -9.70 3.59 -12.82
CA GLY A 113 -8.29 3.30 -12.56
C GLY A 113 -7.60 4.37 -11.70
N LYS A 114 -6.71 3.92 -10.80
CA LYS A 114 -5.97 4.80 -9.88
C LYS A 114 -5.10 5.82 -10.62
N GLU A 115 -4.57 5.43 -11.76
CA GLU A 115 -3.66 6.21 -12.60
C GLU A 115 -4.33 7.42 -13.28
N LYS A 116 -5.67 7.38 -13.42
CA LYS A 116 -6.48 8.47 -14.00
C LYS A 116 -7.16 9.33 -12.95
N CYS A 117 -7.01 8.98 -11.67
CA CYS A 117 -7.73 9.64 -10.59
C CYS A 117 -6.82 10.54 -9.75
N TRP A 118 -7.33 11.70 -9.45
CA TRP A 118 -6.82 12.64 -8.47
C TRP A 118 -7.93 12.95 -7.48
N TYR A 119 -7.61 13.51 -6.34
CA TYR A 119 -8.63 13.96 -5.40
C TYR A 119 -8.31 15.33 -4.82
N VAL A 120 -9.34 16.03 -4.41
CA VAL A 120 -9.26 17.27 -3.67
C VAL A 120 -9.62 16.99 -2.22
N ARG A 121 -8.83 17.53 -1.29
CA ARG A 121 -9.15 17.51 0.13
C ARG A 121 -9.65 18.89 0.52
N PRO A 122 -10.88 19.02 1.05
CA PRO A 122 -11.38 20.29 1.53
C PRO A 122 -10.51 20.82 2.69
N PRO A 123 -10.37 22.14 2.86
CA PRO A 123 -9.70 22.72 4.00
C PRO A 123 -10.40 22.39 5.31
N HIS A 124 -9.67 22.48 6.41
CA HIS A 124 -10.24 22.25 7.74
C HIS A 124 -11.51 23.08 7.97
N GLY A 125 -12.57 22.44 8.41
CA GLY A 125 -13.87 23.07 8.66
C GLY A 125 -14.78 23.16 7.43
N CYS A 126 -14.38 22.67 6.25
CA CYS A 126 -15.22 22.49 5.06
C CYS A 126 -15.48 21.02 4.82
N LYS A 127 -16.71 20.66 4.47
CA LYS A 127 -17.10 19.28 4.18
C LYS A 127 -17.04 18.98 2.67
N ASP A 128 -17.46 19.91 1.85
CA ASP A 128 -17.73 19.75 0.44
C ASP A 128 -17.30 21.00 -0.38
N ALA A 129 -17.49 20.97 -1.69
CA ALA A 129 -17.13 22.07 -2.58
C ALA A 129 -17.97 23.34 -2.32
N ASN A 130 -19.24 23.17 -1.97
CA ASN A 130 -20.13 24.26 -1.65
C ASN A 130 -19.71 24.98 -0.35
N ASP A 131 -19.30 24.25 0.68
CA ASP A 131 -18.73 24.80 1.91
C ASP A 131 -17.47 25.63 1.62
N VAL A 132 -16.60 25.17 0.73
CA VAL A 132 -15.39 25.90 0.33
C VAL A 132 -15.76 27.18 -0.38
N LEU A 133 -16.70 27.12 -1.32
CA LEU A 133 -17.19 28.34 -2.01
C LEU A 133 -17.70 29.39 -1.03
N LEU A 134 -18.57 28.96 -0.10
CA LEU A 134 -19.23 29.89 0.84
C LEU A 134 -18.25 30.49 1.86
N LYS A 135 -17.28 29.71 2.33
CA LYS A 135 -16.34 30.15 3.40
C LYS A 135 -15.09 30.82 2.85
N HIS A 136 -14.61 30.42 1.69
CA HIS A 136 -13.31 30.85 1.15
C HIS A 136 -13.39 31.48 -0.24
N GLY A 137 -14.55 31.49 -0.87
CA GLY A 137 -14.79 32.09 -2.17
C GLY A 137 -14.35 31.26 -3.39
N PRO A 138 -14.72 31.70 -4.60
CA PRO A 138 -14.51 30.94 -5.83
C PRO A 138 -13.03 30.74 -6.19
N ASN A 139 -12.17 31.71 -5.91
CA ASN A 139 -10.74 31.61 -6.22
C ASN A 139 -10.05 30.51 -5.43
N LYS A 140 -10.41 30.32 -4.14
CA LYS A 140 -9.86 29.24 -3.32
C LYS A 140 -10.36 27.89 -3.76
N LEU A 141 -11.64 27.78 -4.12
CA LEU A 141 -12.21 26.56 -4.66
C LEU A 141 -11.51 26.14 -5.98
N LYS A 142 -11.30 27.12 -6.87
CA LYS A 142 -10.57 26.91 -8.12
C LYS A 142 -9.13 26.48 -7.88
N ASP A 143 -8.41 27.13 -7.00
CA ASP A 143 -7.02 26.78 -6.64
C ASP A 143 -6.89 25.33 -6.15
N LEU A 144 -7.81 24.86 -5.31
CA LEU A 144 -7.83 23.49 -4.82
C LEU A 144 -8.06 22.49 -5.95
N ILE A 145 -8.96 22.79 -6.89
CA ILE A 145 -9.27 21.92 -8.03
C ILE A 145 -8.13 21.93 -9.06
N ASP A 146 -7.42 23.05 -9.22
CA ASP A 146 -6.28 23.15 -10.14
C ASP A 146 -5.02 22.49 -9.59
N ASN A 147 -4.93 22.28 -8.27
CA ASN A 147 -3.82 21.60 -7.59
C ASN A 147 -4.28 20.32 -6.87
N PRO A 148 -4.86 19.33 -7.57
CA PRO A 148 -5.38 18.13 -6.97
C PRO A 148 -4.25 17.18 -6.58
N ILE A 149 -4.51 16.31 -5.60
CA ILE A 149 -3.57 15.30 -5.11
C ILE A 149 -3.72 14.03 -5.96
N PRO A 150 -2.65 13.45 -6.54
CA PRO A 150 -2.73 12.18 -7.23
C PRO A 150 -3.26 11.08 -6.32
N TYR A 151 -4.15 10.22 -6.85
CA TYR A 151 -4.63 9.07 -6.09
C TYR A 151 -3.48 8.07 -5.90
N PRO A 152 -3.25 7.54 -4.68
CA PRO A 152 -2.12 6.65 -4.43
C PRO A 152 -2.21 5.37 -5.27
N VAL A 153 -1.19 5.11 -6.06
CA VAL A 153 -1.02 3.83 -6.79
C VAL A 153 -0.10 2.96 -5.95
N ASP A 154 -0.54 1.73 -5.64
CA ASP A 154 0.24 0.82 -4.83
C ASP A 154 1.57 0.50 -5.51
N GLY A 155 2.65 0.59 -4.76
CA GLY A 155 4.01 0.39 -5.29
C GLY A 155 4.63 1.60 -5.99
N LEU A 156 3.87 2.68 -6.24
CA LEU A 156 4.40 3.94 -6.80
C LEU A 156 4.45 5.02 -5.72
N TYR A 157 5.64 5.48 -5.40
CA TYR A 157 5.87 6.46 -4.35
C TYR A 157 6.73 7.62 -4.84
N THR A 158 6.42 8.82 -4.38
CA THR A 158 7.24 10.01 -4.63
C THR A 158 8.45 10.05 -3.69
N ALA A 159 9.50 10.75 -4.08
CA ALA A 159 10.71 10.92 -3.26
C ALA A 159 10.40 11.55 -1.88
N SER A 160 9.37 12.39 -1.78
CA SER A 160 8.95 13.02 -0.53
C SER A 160 8.57 12.00 0.57
N ARG A 161 8.07 10.83 0.19
CA ARG A 161 7.77 9.73 1.13
C ARG A 161 9.02 9.26 1.89
N TYR A 162 10.15 9.29 1.23
CA TYR A 162 11.43 8.80 1.75
C TYR A 162 12.35 9.91 2.26
N ALA A 163 11.89 11.17 2.25
CA ALA A 163 12.73 12.31 2.60
C ALA A 163 13.36 12.18 3.98
N THR A 164 12.59 11.76 4.98
CA THR A 164 13.09 11.54 6.35
C THR A 164 14.12 10.41 6.40
N ASP A 165 13.84 9.30 5.72
CA ASP A 165 14.76 8.16 5.67
C ASP A 165 16.09 8.54 5.00
N VAL A 166 16.03 9.34 3.93
CA VAL A 166 17.23 9.84 3.23
C VAL A 166 18.03 10.79 4.13
N ILE A 167 17.37 11.66 4.89
CA ILE A 167 18.02 12.54 5.87
C ILE A 167 18.66 11.70 6.97
N ASP A 168 18.02 10.65 7.45
CA ASP A 168 18.58 9.74 8.45
C ASP A 168 19.79 8.99 7.91
N LEU A 169 19.76 8.55 6.65
CA LEU A 169 20.94 8.01 5.95
C LEU A 169 22.08 9.02 5.89
N TYR A 170 21.80 10.28 5.55
CA TYR A 170 22.81 11.34 5.52
C TYR A 170 23.46 11.57 6.89
N HIS A 171 22.71 11.46 7.97
CA HIS A 171 23.20 11.54 9.35
C HIS A 171 23.84 10.24 9.87
N GLY A 172 23.98 9.22 9.01
CA GLY A 172 24.61 7.94 9.39
C GLY A 172 23.73 7.05 10.27
N LYS A 173 22.42 7.29 10.32
CA LYS A 173 21.43 6.48 11.03
C LYS A 173 21.01 5.29 10.16
N TYR A 174 21.90 4.34 9.96
CA TYR A 174 21.63 3.11 9.20
C TYR A 174 22.35 1.92 9.83
N ASP A 175 21.82 0.74 9.60
CA ASP A 175 22.46 -0.50 10.01
C ASP A 175 23.80 -0.66 9.31
N ARG A 176 24.86 -0.86 10.09
CA ARG A 176 26.20 -1.09 9.54
C ARG A 176 26.39 -2.57 9.27
N PRO A 177 27.12 -2.94 8.18
CA PRO A 177 27.52 -4.32 7.97
C PRO A 177 28.34 -4.85 9.15
N ILE A 178 28.00 -6.04 9.61
CA ILE A 178 28.63 -6.69 10.77
C ILE A 178 29.44 -7.90 10.35
N SER A 179 30.45 -8.21 11.17
CA SER A 179 31.28 -9.40 11.04
C SER A 179 30.44 -10.67 11.24
N ILE A 180 30.75 -11.69 10.45
CA ILE A 180 30.22 -13.06 10.63
C ILE A 180 31.11 -13.93 11.52
N GLY A 181 32.10 -13.35 12.19
CA GLY A 181 32.97 -14.07 13.13
C GLY A 181 34.27 -14.61 12.52
N PHE A 182 34.56 -14.34 11.25
CA PHE A 182 35.80 -14.77 10.58
C PHE A 182 36.66 -13.57 10.17
N PRO A 183 37.73 -13.20 10.93
CA PRO A 183 38.50 -12.00 10.66
C PRO A 183 39.12 -11.90 9.27
N SER A 184 39.46 -13.05 8.67
CA SER A 184 39.98 -13.08 7.28
C SER A 184 38.93 -12.74 6.26
N LEU A 185 37.67 -13.13 6.50
CA LEU A 185 36.54 -12.88 5.63
C LEU A 185 35.98 -11.47 5.82
N ASP A 186 36.06 -10.90 7.00
CA ASP A 186 35.57 -9.56 7.32
C ASP A 186 36.17 -8.44 6.46
N LYS A 187 37.34 -8.71 5.85
CA LYS A 187 38.00 -7.77 4.95
C LYS A 187 37.27 -7.62 3.60
N ILE A 188 36.52 -8.67 3.20
CA ILE A 188 35.89 -8.76 1.88
C ILE A 188 34.40 -9.00 1.93
N TYR A 189 33.90 -9.50 3.06
CA TYR A 189 32.48 -9.86 3.20
C TYR A 189 31.97 -9.62 4.62
N LYS A 190 30.85 -8.94 4.73
CA LYS A 190 30.10 -8.71 5.97
C LYS A 190 28.61 -8.87 5.67
N VAL A 191 27.80 -9.08 6.68
CA VAL A 191 26.36 -9.20 6.56
C VAL A 191 25.63 -7.99 7.13
N MET A 192 24.47 -7.69 6.57
CA MET A 192 23.61 -6.61 7.02
C MET A 192 22.15 -7.10 7.01
N LYS A 193 21.34 -6.64 7.97
CA LYS A 193 19.91 -6.95 7.98
C LYS A 193 19.23 -6.40 6.73
N GLY A 194 18.21 -7.12 6.24
CA GLY A 194 17.47 -6.70 5.06
C GLY A 194 18.16 -6.96 3.72
N THR A 195 19.33 -7.63 3.71
CA THR A 195 20.03 -8.00 2.48
C THR A 195 19.79 -9.47 2.11
N PHE A 196 19.81 -9.75 0.80
CA PHE A 196 19.71 -11.10 0.25
C PHE A 196 21.09 -11.60 -0.17
N HIS A 197 21.48 -12.78 0.32
CA HIS A 197 22.78 -13.39 0.04
C HIS A 197 22.62 -14.74 -0.63
N VAL A 198 23.36 -15.00 -1.70
CA VAL A 198 23.40 -16.29 -2.40
C VAL A 198 24.79 -16.91 -2.24
N TRP A 199 24.83 -18.10 -1.66
CA TRP A 199 26.07 -18.87 -1.48
C TRP A 199 26.10 -20.04 -2.47
N THR A 200 27.08 -20.01 -3.36
CA THR A 200 27.25 -21.04 -4.38
C THR A 200 28.60 -21.74 -4.23
N GLY A 201 28.75 -22.89 -4.84
CA GLY A 201 30.00 -23.64 -4.87
C GLY A 201 29.75 -25.09 -5.26
N ILE A 202 30.84 -25.84 -5.40
CA ILE A 202 30.83 -27.24 -5.84
C ILE A 202 30.05 -28.12 -4.83
N PRO A 203 29.24 -29.09 -5.29
CA PRO A 203 28.57 -30.05 -4.41
C PRO A 203 29.54 -30.74 -3.43
N ASN A 204 29.10 -31.01 -2.21
CA ASN A 204 29.87 -31.67 -1.14
C ASN A 204 31.14 -30.95 -0.64
N HIS A 205 31.36 -29.70 -0.99
CA HIS A 205 32.49 -28.89 -0.50
C HIS A 205 32.15 -28.04 0.73
N GLY A 206 31.18 -28.45 1.53
CA GLY A 206 30.93 -27.87 2.85
C GLY A 206 30.14 -26.56 2.87
N LYS A 207 29.47 -26.14 1.78
CA LYS A 207 28.68 -24.88 1.74
C LYS A 207 27.71 -24.75 2.91
N SER A 208 26.85 -25.77 3.10
CA SER A 208 25.82 -25.76 4.15
C SER A 208 26.46 -25.82 5.55
N THR A 209 27.59 -26.52 5.69
CA THR A 209 28.32 -26.56 6.96
C THR A 209 28.93 -25.19 7.28
N PHE A 210 29.53 -24.53 6.29
CA PHE A 210 30.08 -23.19 6.48
C PHE A 210 28.97 -22.15 6.76
N LEU A 211 27.83 -22.27 6.08
CA LEU A 211 26.68 -21.41 6.36
C LEU A 211 26.20 -21.59 7.80
N ASP A 212 26.02 -22.84 8.26
CA ASP A 212 25.59 -23.12 9.64
C ASP A 212 26.59 -22.53 10.65
N GLN A 213 27.92 -22.62 10.39
CA GLN A 213 28.91 -21.98 11.24
C GLN A 213 28.75 -20.45 11.27
N CYS A 214 28.50 -19.82 10.14
CA CYS A 214 28.22 -18.38 10.11
C CYS A 214 26.97 -18.01 10.93
N LEU A 215 25.89 -18.81 10.85
CA LEU A 215 24.68 -18.58 11.64
C LEU A 215 24.95 -18.75 13.14
N ILE A 216 25.75 -19.75 13.52
CA ILE A 216 26.20 -19.95 14.94
C ILE A 216 26.99 -18.74 15.42
N GLU A 217 27.97 -18.26 14.66
CA GLU A 217 28.78 -17.11 15.04
C GLU A 217 27.96 -15.84 15.17
N LEU A 218 27.04 -15.60 14.23
CA LEU A 218 26.10 -14.45 14.29
C LEU A 218 25.17 -14.56 15.51
N SER A 219 24.69 -15.76 15.86
CA SER A 219 23.89 -15.95 17.05
C SER A 219 24.70 -15.71 18.33
N LYS A 220 25.94 -16.20 18.40
CA LYS A 220 26.83 -16.02 19.57
C LYS A 220 27.21 -14.55 19.76
N ASN A 221 27.62 -13.88 18.69
CA ASN A 221 28.25 -12.56 18.76
C ASN A 221 27.24 -11.40 18.66
N GLN A 222 26.09 -11.62 17.99
CA GLN A 222 25.12 -10.57 17.68
C GLN A 222 23.71 -10.89 18.22
N ASN A 223 23.53 -12.02 18.88
CA ASN A 223 22.23 -12.51 19.38
C ASN A 223 21.15 -12.59 18.28
N TRP A 224 21.57 -12.91 17.06
CA TRP A 224 20.63 -13.10 15.94
C TRP A 224 19.85 -14.38 16.10
N LYS A 225 18.61 -14.36 15.59
CA LYS A 225 17.73 -15.54 15.51
C LYS A 225 17.47 -15.86 14.06
N PHE A 226 17.41 -17.15 13.74
CA PHE A 226 17.29 -17.63 12.38
C PHE A 226 16.12 -18.57 12.21
N ALA A 227 15.37 -18.42 11.11
CA ALA A 227 14.45 -19.41 10.61
C ALA A 227 15.15 -20.19 9.49
N VAL A 228 15.28 -21.51 9.65
CA VAL A 228 16.05 -22.37 8.74
C VAL A 228 15.10 -23.34 8.06
N PHE A 229 15.10 -23.30 6.72
CA PHE A 229 14.45 -24.29 5.88
C PHE A 229 15.52 -25.13 5.17
N SER A 230 15.52 -26.45 5.41
CA SER A 230 16.47 -27.39 4.80
C SER A 230 15.72 -28.59 4.20
N PRO A 231 15.54 -28.63 2.88
CA PRO A 231 14.88 -29.77 2.23
C PRO A 231 15.76 -31.05 2.19
N GLU A 232 17.07 -30.89 2.39
CA GLU A 232 18.02 -32.02 2.30
C GLU A 232 18.12 -32.84 3.59
N HIS A 233 17.85 -32.24 4.75
CA HIS A 233 18.01 -32.86 6.05
C HIS A 233 16.77 -32.72 6.92
N SER A 234 16.40 -33.77 7.64
CA SER A 234 15.38 -33.64 8.68
C SER A 234 15.86 -32.72 9.80
N SER A 235 14.94 -31.97 10.42
CA SER A 235 15.26 -31.02 11.50
C SER A 235 16.11 -31.65 12.61
N LYS A 236 15.85 -32.90 13.01
CA LYS A 236 16.66 -33.61 14.01
C LYS A 236 18.13 -33.78 13.61
N MET A 237 18.38 -34.03 12.32
CA MET A 237 19.75 -34.19 11.81
C MET A 237 20.46 -32.85 11.70
N HIS A 238 19.73 -31.84 11.38
CA HIS A 238 20.26 -30.48 11.32
C HIS A 238 20.58 -29.96 12.74
N ILE A 239 19.69 -30.16 13.72
CA ILE A 239 19.92 -29.82 15.13
C ILE A 239 21.15 -30.55 15.66
N ARG A 240 21.31 -31.88 15.37
CA ARG A 240 22.52 -32.64 15.73
C ARG A 240 23.78 -31.97 15.20
N ARG A 241 23.79 -31.56 13.91
CA ARG A 241 24.95 -30.90 13.28
C ARG A 241 25.27 -29.60 13.94
N ILE A 242 24.27 -28.73 14.16
CA ILE A 242 24.45 -27.44 14.83
C ILE A 242 24.96 -27.65 16.26
N ALA A 243 24.45 -28.64 17.02
CA ALA A 243 24.91 -28.93 18.37
C ALA A 243 26.38 -29.36 18.39
N SER A 244 26.79 -30.24 17.46
CA SER A 244 28.21 -30.65 17.34
C SER A 244 29.12 -29.45 17.02
N MET A 245 28.68 -28.55 16.15
CA MET A 245 29.44 -27.36 15.77
C MET A 245 29.49 -26.33 16.90
N TYR A 246 28.40 -26.16 17.63
CA TYR A 246 28.31 -25.23 18.77
C TYR A 246 29.20 -25.64 19.93
N ILE A 247 29.21 -26.93 20.29
CA ILE A 247 30.06 -27.51 21.37
C ILE A 247 31.49 -27.74 20.90
N GLY A 248 31.72 -27.95 19.60
CA GLY A 248 33.03 -28.31 19.05
C GLY A 248 33.43 -29.77 19.31
N LYS A 249 32.47 -30.68 19.60
CA LYS A 249 32.70 -32.09 19.89
C LYS A 249 31.85 -33.02 19.02
N PRO A 250 32.34 -34.22 18.70
CA PRO A 250 31.56 -35.23 17.98
C PRO A 250 30.29 -35.64 18.73
N PHE A 251 29.22 -35.88 18.01
CA PHE A 251 27.96 -36.40 18.54
C PHE A 251 28.02 -37.96 18.69
N GLU A 252 28.64 -38.64 17.73
CA GLU A 252 28.65 -40.09 17.63
C GLU A 252 29.49 -40.75 18.73
N SER A 253 29.09 -42.02 19.06
CA SER A 253 29.89 -42.89 19.92
C SER A 253 31.17 -43.33 19.20
N GLY A 254 32.21 -43.68 19.99
CA GLY A 254 33.49 -44.16 19.45
C GLY A 254 34.58 -43.09 19.40
N TYR A 255 34.28 -41.83 19.71
CA TYR A 255 35.31 -40.79 19.88
C TYR A 255 35.61 -40.55 21.36
N ASN A 256 36.88 -40.44 21.69
CA ASN A 256 37.36 -40.20 23.10
C ASN A 256 36.88 -38.86 23.67
N ASN A 257 36.63 -37.87 22.78
CA ASN A 257 36.16 -36.54 23.13
C ASN A 257 34.71 -36.29 22.74
N ARG A 258 33.86 -37.32 22.72
CA ARG A 258 32.43 -37.19 22.44
C ARG A 258 31.76 -36.23 23.42
N MET A 259 30.82 -35.41 22.95
CA MET A 259 30.03 -34.54 23.83
C MET A 259 29.22 -35.39 24.83
N THR A 260 29.10 -34.91 26.04
CA THR A 260 28.30 -35.50 27.10
C THR A 260 26.81 -35.18 26.87
N GLU A 261 25.91 -35.91 27.56
CA GLU A 261 24.48 -35.64 27.49
C GLU A 261 24.12 -34.25 28.03
N ASP A 262 24.83 -33.73 29.02
CA ASP A 262 24.59 -32.42 29.60
C ASP A 262 25.04 -31.32 28.64
N GLU A 263 26.17 -31.45 27.96
CA GLU A 263 26.60 -30.58 26.87
C GLU A 263 25.59 -30.57 25.70
N LEU A 264 25.02 -31.74 25.38
CA LEU A 264 23.97 -31.82 24.38
C LEU A 264 22.71 -31.06 24.81
N LYS A 265 22.27 -31.20 26.06
CA LYS A 265 21.12 -30.45 26.59
C LYS A 265 21.35 -28.95 26.56
N GLU A 266 22.57 -28.53 26.93
CA GLU A 266 22.97 -27.13 26.84
C GLU A 266 22.88 -26.62 25.38
N ALA A 267 23.45 -27.36 24.43
CA ALA A 267 23.41 -27.00 23.02
C ALA A 267 21.97 -26.91 22.48
N VAL A 268 21.12 -27.87 22.81
CA VAL A 268 19.71 -27.89 22.38
C VAL A 268 18.94 -26.70 22.97
N ASN A 269 19.19 -26.37 24.23
CA ASN A 269 18.57 -25.18 24.86
C ASN A 269 19.02 -23.88 24.17
N TRP A 270 20.32 -23.77 23.86
CA TRP A 270 20.84 -22.63 23.13
C TRP A 270 20.25 -22.54 21.69
N ILE A 271 20.14 -23.67 20.99
CA ILE A 271 19.53 -23.76 19.67
C ILE A 271 18.06 -23.31 19.73
N HIS A 272 17.32 -23.75 20.74
CA HIS A 272 15.91 -23.35 20.94
C HIS A 272 15.73 -21.84 21.02
N GLN A 273 16.70 -21.12 21.58
CA GLN A 273 16.64 -19.67 21.72
C GLN A 273 16.97 -18.91 20.42
N HIS A 274 17.71 -19.53 19.49
CA HIS A 274 18.27 -18.86 18.31
C HIS A 274 17.79 -19.40 16.97
N PHE A 275 17.25 -20.62 16.90
CA PHE A 275 16.90 -21.28 15.64
C PHE A 275 15.46 -21.76 15.64
N PHE A 276 14.79 -21.51 14.52
CA PHE A 276 13.47 -22.04 14.18
C PHE A 276 13.60 -22.90 12.93
N PHE A 277 13.03 -24.10 12.92
CA PHE A 277 13.10 -25.04 11.81
C PHE A 277 11.74 -25.13 11.12
N ILE A 278 11.74 -24.98 9.78
CA ILE A 278 10.55 -24.96 8.94
C ILE A 278 10.52 -26.23 8.11
#